data_c1ab4f96508cae76abceb61c0eadd278
#
_entry.id   c1ab4f96508cae76abceb61c0eadd278
#
_cell.length_a   1.000
_cell.length_b   1.000
_cell.length_c   1.000
_cell.angle_alpha   90.00
_cell.angle_beta   90.00
_cell.angle_gamma   90.00
#
_symmetry.space_group_name_H-M   'P 1'
#
loop_
_entity.id
_entity.type
_entity.pdbx_description
1 polymer ?
#
loop_
_entity_poly.entity_id
_entity_poly.type
_entity_poly.pdbx_seq_one_letter_code
_entity_poly.pdbx_strand_id
1 'polypeptide(L)'
;KAGDVIAEIETDKATMEVEAVDEGFIEKLLFKEGDVNIPVNKAIAVISDQQNSKSKDTNEKEESVEELKIIQKKAVKQSENQILKEDIVLDNEHITMREAIRDTIAEEMRKDKKVFILGEEVAEYQGAYKVTQGLLEEFGEKRVIDTPISEQGFTGLAVGAAFKGLSPIVEFMTFNFSMQAIDQIINSAAKTLYMSGGQINCPIVFRGPNGAAAQVAAQHSQDFSSWYSQVPGLKVLAPSTPLNAKGLLRSAIRDPNPVIFLENEILYGLKGEVSSDNDFTIPFGKANIAKEGSDTTIVTYSIMLQKSLEAAKILKNEFDLEVEVIDL
;
A
#
# COMPACT_ATOMS: atom_id res chain seq x y z
N LYS A 1 -7.35 38.06 6.99
CA LYS A 1 -6.35 37.79 5.94
C LYS A 1 -5.63 36.51 6.26
N ALA A 2 -4.98 35.88 5.31
CA ALA A 2 -4.10 34.76 5.60
C ALA A 2 -3.02 35.20 6.61
N GLY A 3 -2.81 34.40 7.67
CA GLY A 3 -1.91 34.73 8.79
C GLY A 3 -2.52 35.54 9.93
N ASP A 4 -3.77 36.02 9.80
CA ASP A 4 -4.44 36.69 10.92
C ASP A 4 -4.88 35.65 11.96
N VAL A 5 -4.66 35.90 13.24
CA VAL A 5 -5.13 35.05 14.35
C VAL A 5 -6.66 35.11 14.42
N ILE A 6 -7.31 33.94 14.28
CA ILE A 6 -8.76 33.82 14.28
C ILE A 6 -9.32 33.14 15.53
N ALA A 7 -8.48 32.45 16.30
CA ALA A 7 -8.82 31.86 17.57
C ALA A 7 -7.59 31.63 18.45
N GLU A 8 -7.77 31.65 19.76
CA GLU A 8 -6.82 31.15 20.74
C GLU A 8 -7.41 29.88 21.39
N ILE A 9 -6.62 28.81 21.45
CA ILE A 9 -7.02 27.55 22.05
C ILE A 9 -6.15 27.28 23.27
N GLU A 10 -6.76 27.19 24.44
CA GLU A 10 -6.08 26.81 25.67
C GLU A 10 -6.13 25.27 25.83
N THR A 11 -4.98 24.69 26.03
CA THR A 11 -4.84 23.25 26.32
C THR A 11 -4.20 23.08 27.71
N ASP A 12 -4.18 21.84 28.20
CA ASP A 12 -3.52 21.50 29.46
C ASP A 12 -2.01 21.78 29.50
N LYS A 13 -1.40 22.09 28.34
CA LYS A 13 0.05 22.29 28.19
C LYS A 13 0.44 23.67 27.71
N ALA A 14 -0.39 24.34 26.92
CA ALA A 14 -0.08 25.64 26.33
C ALA A 14 -1.31 26.31 25.71
N THR A 15 -1.28 27.64 25.60
CA THR A 15 -2.18 28.40 24.74
C THR A 15 -1.59 28.44 23.33
N MET A 16 -2.40 28.12 22.32
CA MET A 16 -2.03 28.09 20.93
C MET A 16 -2.91 29.05 20.12
N GLU A 17 -2.27 29.86 19.29
CA GLU A 17 -2.97 30.71 18.32
C GLU A 17 -3.28 29.92 17.05
N VAL A 18 -4.50 30.07 16.53
CA VAL A 18 -4.93 29.50 15.25
C VAL A 18 -5.04 30.63 14.26
N GLU A 19 -4.20 30.59 13.23
CA GLU A 19 -4.15 31.57 12.16
C GLU A 19 -5.06 31.17 10.97
N ALA A 20 -5.59 32.16 10.26
CA ALA A 20 -6.33 31.93 9.03
C ALA A 20 -5.39 31.43 7.92
N VAL A 21 -5.72 30.30 7.31
CA VAL A 21 -4.96 29.71 6.20
C VAL A 21 -5.23 30.48 4.90
N ASP A 22 -6.46 30.92 4.70
CA ASP A 22 -6.93 31.60 3.48
C ASP A 22 -7.48 33.00 3.78
N GLU A 23 -7.55 33.85 2.75
CA GLU A 23 -8.23 35.14 2.83
C GLU A 23 -9.74 34.94 2.74
N GLY A 24 -10.52 35.68 3.55
CA GLY A 24 -11.97 35.59 3.54
C GLY A 24 -12.63 36.36 4.67
N PHE A 25 -13.95 36.25 4.78
CA PHE A 25 -14.75 36.81 5.85
C PHE A 25 -15.28 35.70 6.74
N ILE A 26 -15.22 35.87 8.06
CA ILE A 26 -15.83 34.94 9.01
C ILE A 26 -17.35 35.05 8.85
N GLU A 27 -17.95 34.06 8.24
CA GLU A 27 -19.41 33.98 8.05
C GLU A 27 -20.10 33.56 9.35
N LYS A 28 -19.52 32.62 10.06
CA LYS A 28 -20.11 32.07 11.28
C LYS A 28 -19.03 31.53 12.23
N LEU A 29 -19.16 31.88 13.50
CA LEU A 29 -18.45 31.22 14.60
C LEU A 29 -19.33 30.07 15.10
N LEU A 30 -18.76 28.87 15.21
CA LEU A 30 -19.46 27.64 15.62
C LEU A 30 -19.36 27.40 17.14
N PHE A 31 -18.42 28.07 17.82
CA PHE A 31 -18.23 28.08 19.26
C PHE A 31 -18.13 29.51 19.78
N LYS A 32 -18.39 29.69 21.05
CA LYS A 32 -18.29 30.97 21.73
C LYS A 32 -17.02 31.04 22.58
N GLU A 33 -16.57 32.25 22.85
CA GLU A 33 -15.48 32.48 23.81
C GLU A 33 -15.80 31.84 25.15
N GLY A 34 -14.86 31.02 25.67
CA GLY A 34 -15.03 30.30 26.92
C GLY A 34 -15.66 28.91 26.82
N ASP A 35 -16.05 28.45 25.63
CA ASP A 35 -16.53 27.08 25.45
C ASP A 35 -15.39 26.07 25.75
N VAL A 36 -15.69 25.06 26.55
CA VAL A 36 -14.71 24.04 26.99
C VAL A 36 -15.05 22.64 26.42
N ASN A 37 -14.04 21.75 26.43
CA ASN A 37 -14.16 20.37 25.94
C ASN A 37 -14.51 20.26 24.45
N ILE A 38 -13.98 21.17 23.62
CA ILE A 38 -14.15 21.10 22.17
C ILE A 38 -13.30 19.94 21.62
N PRO A 39 -13.90 18.97 20.90
CA PRO A 39 -13.14 17.85 20.34
C PRO A 39 -12.12 18.30 19.31
N VAL A 40 -10.95 17.65 19.30
CA VAL A 40 -9.91 17.87 18.27
C VAL A 40 -10.49 17.64 16.88
N ASN A 41 -10.06 18.45 15.92
CA ASN A 41 -10.55 18.47 14.53
C ASN A 41 -12.03 18.88 14.33
N LYS A 42 -12.63 19.53 15.32
CA LYS A 42 -13.94 20.14 15.15
C LYS A 42 -13.82 21.50 14.46
N ALA A 43 -14.64 21.76 13.45
CA ALA A 43 -14.67 23.09 12.83
C ALA A 43 -15.09 24.13 13.85
N ILE A 44 -14.32 25.24 13.95
CA ILE A 44 -14.55 26.33 14.92
C ILE A 44 -15.17 27.57 14.30
N ALA A 45 -14.93 27.80 13.00
CA ALA A 45 -15.49 28.91 12.23
C ALA A 45 -15.71 28.49 10.77
N VAL A 46 -16.57 29.24 10.08
CA VAL A 46 -16.80 29.16 8.63
C VAL A 46 -16.29 30.45 8.01
N ILE A 47 -15.42 30.34 7.01
CA ILE A 47 -14.87 31.46 6.23
C ILE A 47 -15.49 31.43 4.84
N SER A 48 -15.92 32.55 4.30
CA SER A 48 -16.52 32.70 2.97
C SER A 48 -15.80 33.79 2.17
N ASP A 49 -15.67 33.59 0.88
CA ASP A 49 -15.06 34.53 -0.07
C ASP A 49 -15.97 35.72 -0.44
N GLN A 50 -17.24 35.71 -0.04
CA GLN A 50 -18.24 36.72 -0.43
C GLN A 50 -18.86 37.46 0.75
N GLN A 51 -18.82 38.77 0.68
CA GLN A 51 -19.45 39.69 1.62
C GLN A 51 -20.95 39.86 1.30
N ASN A 52 -21.74 38.79 1.36
CA ASN A 52 -23.21 38.91 1.34
C ASN A 52 -23.90 37.60 1.73
N SER A 53 -24.60 37.61 2.87
CA SER A 53 -25.94 37.07 2.89
C SER A 53 -26.69 37.41 4.16
N LYS A 54 -27.91 37.87 3.98
CA LYS A 54 -28.90 38.00 5.00
C LYS A 54 -29.34 36.63 5.51
N SER A 55 -29.41 36.53 6.84
CA SER A 55 -30.00 35.42 7.58
C SER A 55 -31.26 34.87 6.96
N LYS A 56 -31.30 33.56 6.72
CA LYS A 56 -32.53 32.77 6.74
C LYS A 56 -32.42 31.67 7.78
N ASP A 57 -33.38 31.68 8.70
CA ASP A 57 -33.50 30.86 9.85
C ASP A 57 -33.70 29.35 9.53
N THR A 58 -32.99 28.53 10.28
CA THR A 58 -33.41 27.33 10.98
C THR A 58 -34.63 26.57 10.45
N ASN A 59 -34.39 25.52 9.63
CA ASN A 59 -35.13 24.23 9.66
C ASN A 59 -34.49 23.12 8.82
N GLU A 60 -33.30 23.32 8.20
CA GLU A 60 -32.65 22.31 7.36
C GLU A 60 -31.62 21.41 8.09
N LYS A 61 -31.48 21.56 9.43
CA LYS A 61 -30.42 20.85 10.16
C LYS A 61 -30.77 19.43 10.62
N GLU A 62 -32.03 19.06 10.67
CA GLU A 62 -32.41 17.70 11.07
C GLU A 62 -32.47 16.74 9.86
N GLU A 63 -32.91 17.19 8.70
CA GLU A 63 -32.91 16.35 7.47
C GLU A 63 -31.48 16.01 6.98
N SER A 64 -30.53 16.94 7.05
CA SER A 64 -29.17 16.70 6.54
C SER A 64 -28.37 15.71 7.39
N VAL A 65 -28.63 15.62 8.69
CA VAL A 65 -27.95 14.66 9.59
C VAL A 65 -28.53 13.24 9.41
N GLU A 66 -29.79 13.15 9.07
CA GLU A 66 -30.46 11.88 8.81
C GLU A 66 -30.09 11.34 7.42
N GLU A 67 -29.99 12.21 6.40
CA GLU A 67 -29.45 11.84 5.07
C GLU A 67 -27.99 11.42 5.13
N LEU A 68 -27.12 12.11 5.89
CA LEU A 68 -25.72 11.71 6.08
C LEU A 68 -25.61 10.37 6.83
N LYS A 69 -26.46 10.12 7.82
CA LYS A 69 -26.53 8.81 8.49
C LYS A 69 -27.07 7.70 7.59
N ILE A 70 -27.98 8.02 6.68
CA ILE A 70 -28.52 7.09 5.68
C ILE A 70 -27.49 6.82 4.60
N ILE A 71 -26.75 7.84 4.15
CA ILE A 71 -25.65 7.70 3.18
C ILE A 71 -24.48 6.90 3.79
N GLN A 72 -24.10 7.17 5.05
CA GLN A 72 -23.09 6.38 5.75
C GLN A 72 -23.55 4.93 5.99
N LYS A 73 -24.80 4.71 6.41
CA LYS A 73 -25.36 3.35 6.55
C LYS A 73 -25.49 2.62 5.21
N LYS A 74 -25.80 3.32 4.10
CA LYS A 74 -25.82 2.72 2.76
C LYS A 74 -24.41 2.45 2.24
N ALA A 75 -23.45 3.34 2.50
CA ALA A 75 -22.04 3.11 2.14
C ALA A 75 -21.43 1.96 2.94
N VAL A 76 -21.70 1.86 4.25
CA VAL A 76 -21.26 0.73 5.09
C VAL A 76 -21.94 -0.57 4.62
N LYS A 77 -23.26 -0.57 4.34
CA LYS A 77 -23.95 -1.76 3.81
C LYS A 77 -23.53 -2.16 2.39
N GLN A 78 -23.10 -1.19 1.56
CA GLN A 78 -22.54 -1.50 0.24
C GLN A 78 -21.07 -1.99 0.33
N SER A 79 -20.30 -1.57 1.35
CA SER A 79 -18.96 -2.10 1.60
C SER A 79 -18.98 -3.49 2.25
N GLU A 80 -20.01 -3.83 3.02
CA GLU A 80 -20.17 -5.16 3.61
C GLU A 80 -20.53 -6.25 2.58
N ASN A 81 -21.01 -5.90 1.39
CA ASN A 81 -21.43 -6.84 0.34
C ASN A 81 -20.48 -6.95 -0.86
N GLN A 82 -19.31 -6.32 -0.83
CA GLN A 82 -18.26 -6.50 -1.83
C GLN A 82 -17.01 -7.18 -1.26
N ILE A 83 -17.21 -8.31 -0.59
CA ILE A 83 -16.19 -9.35 -0.54
C ILE A 83 -16.13 -9.91 -1.97
N LEU A 84 -14.95 -9.90 -2.57
CA LEU A 84 -14.69 -10.41 -3.90
C LEU A 84 -15.16 -11.87 -4.02
N LYS A 85 -16.43 -12.08 -4.34
CA LYS A 85 -16.96 -13.30 -5.00
C LYS A 85 -17.19 -12.97 -6.47
N GLU A 86 -16.22 -12.36 -7.13
CA GLU A 86 -16.13 -12.48 -8.57
C GLU A 86 -15.57 -13.87 -8.82
N ASP A 87 -16.20 -14.64 -9.70
CA ASP A 87 -15.74 -15.96 -10.11
C ASP A 87 -14.37 -15.81 -10.78
N ILE A 88 -13.30 -15.88 -9.97
CA ILE A 88 -11.93 -15.85 -10.47
C ILE A 88 -11.76 -17.16 -11.24
N VAL A 89 -11.57 -17.06 -12.55
CA VAL A 89 -11.23 -18.21 -13.38
C VAL A 89 -9.79 -18.59 -13.02
N LEU A 90 -9.66 -19.66 -12.25
CA LEU A 90 -8.36 -20.22 -11.88
C LEU A 90 -7.85 -21.12 -13.01
N ASP A 91 -6.55 -21.06 -13.26
CA ASP A 91 -5.87 -22.03 -14.08
C ASP A 91 -5.63 -23.29 -13.25
N ASN A 92 -5.84 -24.46 -13.84
CA ASN A 92 -5.58 -25.74 -13.18
C ASN A 92 -4.07 -26.01 -13.01
N GLU A 93 -3.20 -25.18 -13.56
CA GLU A 93 -1.77 -25.28 -13.37
C GLU A 93 -1.35 -24.67 -12.03
N HIS A 94 -0.70 -25.49 -11.21
CA HIS A 94 -0.10 -25.06 -9.96
C HIS A 94 1.32 -24.56 -10.23
N ILE A 95 1.51 -23.23 -10.23
CA ILE A 95 2.82 -22.61 -10.34
C ILE A 95 3.37 -22.20 -8.98
N THR A 96 4.67 -22.05 -8.88
CA THR A 96 5.29 -21.53 -7.66
C THR A 96 5.06 -20.02 -7.53
N MET A 97 5.14 -19.50 -6.30
CA MET A 97 5.05 -18.06 -6.06
C MET A 97 6.13 -17.30 -6.84
N ARG A 98 7.34 -17.85 -6.93
CA ARG A 98 8.43 -17.29 -7.73
C ARG A 98 8.07 -17.17 -9.22
N GLU A 99 7.49 -18.22 -9.78
CA GLU A 99 7.01 -18.21 -11.17
C GLU A 99 5.87 -17.19 -11.35
N ALA A 100 4.93 -17.11 -10.42
CA ALA A 100 3.85 -16.13 -10.47
C ALA A 100 4.38 -14.68 -10.50
N ILE A 101 5.41 -14.36 -9.71
CA ILE A 101 6.07 -13.06 -9.71
C ILE A 101 6.78 -12.80 -11.04
N ARG A 102 7.62 -13.75 -11.50
CA ARG A 102 8.35 -13.67 -12.78
C ARG A 102 7.41 -13.42 -13.95
N ASP A 103 6.39 -14.25 -14.04
CA ASP A 103 5.46 -14.22 -15.18
C ASP A 103 4.65 -12.92 -15.19
N THR A 104 4.27 -12.40 -14.02
CA THR A 104 3.61 -11.10 -13.91
C THR A 104 4.51 -9.96 -14.38
N ILE A 105 5.78 -9.96 -14.00
CA ILE A 105 6.76 -8.98 -14.49
C ILE A 105 6.87 -9.07 -16.02
N ALA A 106 7.03 -10.28 -16.56
CA ALA A 106 7.14 -10.48 -18.00
C ALA A 106 5.88 -10.02 -18.75
N GLU A 107 4.69 -10.37 -18.25
CA GLU A 107 3.41 -9.96 -18.83
C GLU A 107 3.26 -8.42 -18.87
N GLU A 108 3.60 -7.72 -17.81
CA GLU A 108 3.52 -6.24 -17.76
C GLU A 108 4.63 -5.59 -18.62
N MET A 109 5.82 -6.16 -18.68
CA MET A 109 6.89 -5.71 -19.58
C MET A 109 6.51 -5.89 -21.06
N ARG A 110 5.74 -6.92 -21.43
CA ARG A 110 5.23 -7.10 -22.81
C ARG A 110 4.19 -6.04 -23.16
N LYS A 111 3.32 -5.68 -22.19
CA LYS A 111 2.22 -4.72 -22.37
C LYS A 111 2.71 -3.27 -22.41
N ASP A 112 3.65 -2.90 -21.53
CA ASP A 112 4.15 -1.53 -21.45
C ASP A 112 5.68 -1.47 -21.58
N LYS A 113 6.14 -0.75 -22.59
CA LYS A 113 7.57 -0.53 -22.86
C LYS A 113 8.25 0.35 -21.79
N LYS A 114 7.49 1.02 -20.95
CA LYS A 114 8.00 1.84 -19.85
C LYS A 114 8.42 1.01 -18.64
N VAL A 115 7.88 -0.20 -18.49
CA VAL A 115 8.22 -1.13 -17.41
C VAL A 115 9.58 -1.75 -17.70
N PHE A 116 10.49 -1.65 -16.74
CA PHE A 116 11.80 -2.29 -16.76
C PHE A 116 12.22 -2.69 -15.35
N ILE A 117 13.13 -3.64 -15.24
CA ILE A 117 13.66 -4.12 -13.97
C ILE A 117 15.15 -3.82 -13.86
N LEU A 118 15.58 -3.42 -12.68
CA LEU A 118 16.98 -3.19 -12.35
C LEU A 118 17.28 -3.64 -10.92
N GLY A 119 18.51 -4.03 -10.69
CA GLY A 119 19.02 -4.47 -9.39
C GLY A 119 20.31 -5.23 -9.54
N GLU A 120 20.79 -5.78 -8.45
CA GLU A 120 22.01 -6.57 -8.41
C GLU A 120 21.73 -7.97 -8.93
N GLU A 121 22.51 -8.44 -9.90
CA GLU A 121 22.44 -9.81 -10.45
C GLU A 121 21.06 -10.19 -11.06
N VAL A 122 20.25 -9.21 -11.44
CA VAL A 122 18.89 -9.46 -11.98
C VAL A 122 18.91 -9.91 -13.45
N ALA A 123 19.96 -9.57 -14.22
CA ALA A 123 20.09 -9.87 -15.63
C ALA A 123 20.84 -11.18 -15.88
N GLU A 124 22.17 -11.14 -15.90
CA GLU A 124 23.02 -12.29 -16.27
C GLU A 124 22.85 -13.48 -15.30
N TYR A 125 22.82 -13.22 -14.00
CA TYR A 125 22.63 -14.25 -12.98
C TYR A 125 21.15 -14.65 -12.82
N GLN A 126 20.21 -13.89 -13.38
CA GLN A 126 18.76 -14.16 -13.33
C GLN A 126 18.18 -14.09 -11.92
N GLY A 127 18.73 -13.21 -11.09
CA GLY A 127 18.36 -13.02 -9.69
C GLY A 127 18.90 -14.08 -8.73
N ALA A 128 19.18 -13.68 -7.50
CA ALA A 128 19.67 -14.60 -6.47
C ALA A 128 18.69 -15.76 -6.21
N TYR A 129 17.40 -15.51 -6.32
CA TYR A 129 16.31 -16.47 -6.13
C TYR A 129 15.63 -16.88 -7.44
N LYS A 130 16.21 -16.54 -8.59
CA LYS A 130 15.71 -16.87 -9.93
C LYS A 130 14.32 -16.30 -10.24
N VAL A 131 13.98 -15.18 -9.64
CA VAL A 131 12.72 -14.47 -9.91
C VAL A 131 12.74 -13.79 -11.28
N THR A 132 13.92 -13.45 -11.80
CA THR A 132 14.08 -12.80 -13.12
C THR A 132 14.56 -13.73 -14.23
N GLN A 133 14.42 -15.05 -14.01
CA GLN A 133 14.85 -16.06 -14.96
C GLN A 133 14.21 -15.87 -16.33
N GLY A 134 15.04 -15.80 -17.38
CA GLY A 134 14.62 -15.65 -18.79
C GLY A 134 14.25 -14.21 -19.20
N LEU A 135 14.15 -13.26 -18.28
CA LEU A 135 13.76 -11.89 -18.62
C LEU A 135 14.80 -11.18 -19.49
N LEU A 136 16.10 -11.35 -19.23
CA LEU A 136 17.16 -10.77 -20.03
C LEU A 136 17.10 -11.25 -21.49
N GLU A 137 16.88 -12.55 -21.68
CA GLU A 137 16.78 -13.16 -23.01
C GLU A 137 15.59 -12.59 -23.81
N GLU A 138 14.45 -12.37 -23.13
CA GLU A 138 13.25 -11.87 -23.79
C GLU A 138 13.27 -10.35 -24.04
N PHE A 139 13.74 -9.55 -23.07
CA PHE A 139 13.58 -8.08 -23.10
C PHE A 139 14.87 -7.31 -23.37
N GLY A 140 16.03 -7.95 -23.25
CA GLY A 140 17.35 -7.37 -23.50
C GLY A 140 17.85 -6.43 -22.40
N GLU A 141 19.13 -6.08 -22.51
CA GLU A 141 19.92 -5.31 -21.54
C GLU A 141 19.36 -3.91 -21.19
N LYS A 142 18.56 -3.32 -22.09
CA LYS A 142 17.97 -2.00 -21.84
C LYS A 142 16.77 -2.04 -20.91
N ARG A 143 16.22 -3.22 -20.67
CA ARG A 143 15.02 -3.39 -19.86
C ARG A 143 15.21 -4.34 -18.68
N VAL A 144 16.28 -5.11 -18.67
CA VAL A 144 16.71 -5.95 -17.54
C VAL A 144 18.16 -5.57 -17.26
N ILE A 145 18.39 -4.84 -16.17
CA ILE A 145 19.61 -4.07 -15.98
C ILE A 145 20.32 -4.54 -14.71
N ASP A 146 21.50 -5.14 -14.87
CA ASP A 146 22.39 -5.36 -13.73
C ASP A 146 23.00 -4.04 -13.25
N THR A 147 23.01 -3.82 -11.95
CA THR A 147 23.61 -2.66 -11.32
C THR A 147 24.84 -3.05 -10.49
N PRO A 148 25.80 -2.15 -10.29
CA PRO A 148 26.79 -2.35 -9.23
C PRO A 148 26.12 -2.37 -7.87
N ILE A 149 26.81 -2.94 -6.88
CA ILE A 149 26.36 -2.97 -5.45
C ILE A 149 26.38 -1.52 -4.92
N SER A 150 25.24 -0.85 -5.05
CA SER A 150 25.05 0.56 -4.65
C SER A 150 23.57 0.90 -4.54
N GLU A 151 22.89 0.37 -3.53
CA GLU A 151 21.44 0.41 -3.39
C GLU A 151 20.90 1.84 -3.37
N GLN A 152 21.58 2.78 -2.73
CA GLN A 152 21.24 4.20 -2.79
C GLN A 152 21.34 4.76 -4.22
N GLY A 153 22.38 4.36 -4.95
CA GLY A 153 22.67 4.86 -6.30
C GLY A 153 21.64 4.39 -7.31
N PHE A 154 21.44 3.08 -7.43
CA PHE A 154 20.50 2.56 -8.43
C PHE A 154 19.03 2.84 -8.05
N THR A 155 18.68 2.89 -6.76
CA THR A 155 17.35 3.30 -6.32
C THR A 155 17.08 4.76 -6.69
N GLY A 156 18.04 5.67 -6.46
CA GLY A 156 17.91 7.07 -6.86
C GLY A 156 17.78 7.25 -8.38
N LEU A 157 18.51 6.46 -9.16
CA LEU A 157 18.37 6.41 -10.63
C LEU A 157 16.95 5.98 -11.02
N ALA A 158 16.44 4.91 -10.41
CA ALA A 158 15.09 4.40 -10.67
C ALA A 158 14.00 5.42 -10.30
N VAL A 159 14.13 6.09 -9.15
CA VAL A 159 13.21 7.16 -8.73
C VAL A 159 13.22 8.31 -9.75
N GLY A 160 14.41 8.74 -10.20
CA GLY A 160 14.53 9.75 -11.25
C GLY A 160 13.90 9.32 -12.59
N ALA A 161 14.02 8.04 -12.95
CA ALA A 161 13.38 7.47 -14.15
C ALA A 161 11.85 7.46 -14.01
N ALA A 162 11.33 7.13 -12.80
CA ALA A 162 9.89 7.18 -12.52
C ALA A 162 9.34 8.61 -12.64
N PHE A 163 10.05 9.63 -12.15
CA PHE A 163 9.67 11.03 -12.33
C PHE A 163 9.61 11.47 -13.80
N LYS A 164 10.29 10.76 -14.68
CA LYS A 164 10.25 10.98 -16.14
C LYS A 164 9.20 10.12 -16.85
N GLY A 165 8.37 9.41 -16.09
CA GLY A 165 7.25 8.64 -16.62
C GLY A 165 7.60 7.24 -17.10
N LEU A 166 8.74 6.69 -16.67
CA LEU A 166 9.05 5.26 -16.76
C LEU A 166 8.46 4.54 -15.52
N SER A 167 8.36 3.22 -15.58
CA SER A 167 7.80 2.39 -14.49
C SER A 167 8.83 1.34 -14.06
N PRO A 168 9.85 1.73 -13.29
CA PRO A 168 10.89 0.82 -12.84
C PRO A 168 10.40 -0.14 -11.76
N ILE A 169 10.90 -1.37 -11.85
CA ILE A 169 10.85 -2.37 -10.80
C ILE A 169 12.26 -2.48 -10.24
N VAL A 170 12.45 -2.08 -8.99
CA VAL A 170 13.74 -2.17 -8.29
C VAL A 170 13.77 -3.46 -7.49
N GLU A 171 14.69 -4.35 -7.79
CA GLU A 171 14.96 -5.52 -6.99
C GLU A 171 16.09 -5.26 -6.00
N PHE A 172 15.81 -5.38 -4.72
CA PHE A 172 16.86 -5.58 -3.72
C PHE A 172 17.15 -7.08 -3.59
N MET A 173 18.40 -7.47 -3.64
CA MET A 173 18.82 -8.89 -3.50
C MET A 173 18.23 -9.52 -2.24
N THR A 174 18.17 -8.75 -1.17
CA THR A 174 17.30 -8.94 -0.02
C THR A 174 16.80 -7.57 0.45
N PHE A 175 15.56 -7.50 0.91
CA PHE A 175 14.99 -6.23 1.37
C PHE A 175 15.72 -5.64 2.58
N ASN A 176 16.54 -6.45 3.27
CA ASN A 176 17.45 -5.98 4.31
C ASN A 176 18.39 -4.87 3.81
N PHE A 177 18.82 -4.92 2.55
CA PHE A 177 19.71 -3.91 1.97
C PHE A 177 18.99 -2.65 1.49
N SER A 178 17.67 -2.64 1.48
CA SER A 178 16.89 -1.41 1.23
C SER A 178 17.19 -0.30 2.25
N MET A 179 17.73 -0.66 3.42
CA MET A 179 18.19 0.31 4.43
C MET A 179 19.23 1.28 3.87
N GLN A 180 20.07 0.86 2.95
CA GLN A 180 21.07 1.73 2.31
C GLN A 180 20.41 2.73 1.35
N ALA A 181 19.23 2.42 0.84
CA ALA A 181 18.45 3.25 -0.07
C ALA A 181 17.27 3.97 0.60
N ILE A 182 17.17 3.91 1.93
CA ILE A 182 15.98 4.37 2.67
C ILE A 182 15.63 5.84 2.40
N ASP A 183 16.62 6.70 2.21
CA ASP A 183 16.41 8.11 1.85
C ASP A 183 15.72 8.26 0.49
N GLN A 184 16.14 7.48 -0.50
CA GLN A 184 15.56 7.51 -1.84
C GLN A 184 14.12 6.98 -1.83
N ILE A 185 13.82 5.99 -1.00
CA ILE A 185 12.47 5.44 -0.86
C ILE A 185 11.57 6.43 -0.12
N ILE A 186 12.01 6.92 1.05
CA ILE A 186 11.15 7.71 1.96
C ILE A 186 11.10 9.18 1.56
N ASN A 187 12.24 9.82 1.32
CA ASN A 187 12.27 11.26 1.03
C ASN A 187 12.04 11.56 -0.45
N SER A 188 12.62 10.77 -1.34
CA SER A 188 12.48 11.03 -2.77
C SER A 188 11.20 10.40 -3.35
N ALA A 189 11.00 9.09 -3.26
CA ALA A 189 9.84 8.45 -3.87
C ALA A 189 8.52 8.80 -3.17
N ALA A 190 8.43 8.58 -1.85
CA ALA A 190 7.16 8.68 -1.12
C ALA A 190 6.63 10.12 -1.01
N LYS A 191 7.52 11.12 -0.91
CA LYS A 191 7.12 12.51 -0.58
C LYS A 191 7.02 13.44 -1.77
N THR A 192 7.60 13.09 -2.92
CA THR A 192 7.68 14.02 -4.06
C THR A 192 6.31 14.39 -4.63
N LEU A 193 5.35 13.49 -4.66
CA LEU A 193 3.99 13.83 -5.10
C LEU A 193 3.39 14.95 -4.25
N TYR A 194 3.50 14.85 -2.92
CA TYR A 194 3.05 15.89 -1.99
C TYR A 194 3.86 17.19 -2.16
N MET A 195 5.19 17.10 -2.16
CA MET A 195 6.07 18.27 -2.25
C MET A 195 5.95 19.01 -3.58
N SER A 196 5.55 18.34 -4.65
CA SER A 196 5.30 18.94 -5.96
C SER A 196 3.87 19.46 -6.14
N GLY A 197 3.03 19.43 -5.10
CA GLY A 197 1.62 19.82 -5.21
C GLY A 197 0.84 18.92 -6.16
N GLY A 198 1.15 17.61 -6.20
CA GLY A 198 0.48 16.63 -7.03
C GLY A 198 0.94 16.57 -8.49
N GLN A 199 2.03 17.26 -8.86
CA GLN A 199 2.48 17.36 -10.25
C GLN A 199 3.41 16.23 -10.69
N ILE A 200 4.13 15.58 -9.76
CA ILE A 200 5.13 14.57 -10.06
C ILE A 200 4.74 13.25 -9.41
N ASN A 201 4.29 12.30 -10.22
CA ASN A 201 4.05 10.91 -9.79
C ASN A 201 5.36 10.13 -9.74
N CYS A 202 5.35 9.02 -8.99
CA CYS A 202 6.47 8.10 -8.89
C CYS A 202 5.98 6.65 -9.03
N PRO A 203 5.64 6.20 -10.25
CA PRO A 203 5.21 4.83 -10.52
C PRO A 203 6.39 3.86 -10.43
N ILE A 204 6.70 3.39 -9.24
CA ILE A 204 7.85 2.52 -8.96
C ILE A 204 7.47 1.40 -8.00
N VAL A 205 7.98 0.20 -8.25
CA VAL A 205 7.87 -0.93 -7.34
C VAL A 205 9.24 -1.25 -6.77
N PHE A 206 9.34 -1.28 -5.45
CA PHE A 206 10.50 -1.79 -4.73
C PHE A 206 10.16 -3.18 -4.22
N ARG A 207 10.89 -4.20 -4.66
CA ARG A 207 10.62 -5.59 -4.31
C ARG A 207 11.87 -6.34 -3.86
N GLY A 208 11.67 -7.44 -3.19
CA GLY A 208 12.72 -8.37 -2.79
C GLY A 208 12.35 -9.24 -1.61
N PRO A 209 13.18 -10.24 -1.29
CA PRO A 209 12.98 -11.13 -0.14
C PRO A 209 12.98 -10.37 1.18
N ASN A 210 12.01 -10.67 2.05
CA ASN A 210 11.80 -10.02 3.34
C ASN A 210 11.49 -11.07 4.41
N GLY A 211 11.88 -10.80 5.63
CA GLY A 211 11.64 -11.69 6.76
C GLY A 211 12.73 -12.73 6.98
N ALA A 212 12.45 -13.67 7.86
CA ALA A 212 13.38 -14.75 8.19
C ALA A 212 13.51 -15.74 7.04
N ALA A 213 14.75 -16.08 6.72
CA ALA A 213 15.12 -16.98 5.65
C ALA A 213 15.91 -18.18 6.16
N ALA A 214 16.46 -18.99 5.24
CA ALA A 214 17.15 -20.23 5.53
C ALA A 214 18.55 -19.99 6.15
N GLN A 215 18.63 -19.68 7.44
CA GLN A 215 19.87 -19.64 8.24
C GLN A 215 20.92 -18.63 7.77
N VAL A 216 20.49 -17.50 7.21
CA VAL A 216 21.37 -16.42 6.68
C VAL A 216 21.76 -15.38 7.74
N ALA A 217 21.42 -15.59 8.99
CA ALA A 217 21.73 -14.75 10.16
C ALA A 217 21.07 -13.37 10.18
N ALA A 218 21.45 -12.54 11.14
CA ALA A 218 20.71 -11.35 11.57
C ALA A 218 20.50 -10.31 10.47
N GLN A 219 21.53 -10.02 9.67
CA GLN A 219 21.47 -8.97 8.64
C GLN A 219 20.60 -9.33 7.43
N HIS A 220 20.14 -10.57 7.32
CA HIS A 220 19.34 -11.08 6.20
C HIS A 220 17.99 -11.64 6.65
N SER A 221 17.55 -11.38 7.87
CA SER A 221 16.36 -12.02 8.45
C SER A 221 15.40 -11.02 9.09
N GLN A 222 15.45 -9.76 8.66
CA GLN A 222 14.60 -8.69 9.20
C GLN A 222 13.31 -8.57 8.40
N ASP A 223 12.23 -8.16 9.06
CA ASP A 223 10.96 -7.83 8.41
C ASP A 223 10.76 -6.31 8.42
N PHE A 224 10.60 -5.72 7.23
CA PHE A 224 10.46 -4.28 7.03
C PHE A 224 9.01 -3.82 6.86
N SER A 225 8.03 -4.70 7.04
CA SER A 225 6.61 -4.37 6.87
C SER A 225 6.21 -3.16 7.72
N SER A 226 6.56 -3.16 9.01
CA SER A 226 6.24 -2.07 9.93
C SER A 226 7.03 -0.79 9.65
N TRP A 227 8.26 -0.89 9.13
CA TRP A 227 9.10 0.27 8.84
C TRP A 227 8.52 1.11 7.72
N TYR A 228 8.11 0.48 6.63
CA TYR A 228 7.60 1.18 5.45
C TYR A 228 6.10 1.50 5.54
N SER A 229 5.30 0.70 6.25
CA SER A 229 3.87 0.94 6.37
C SER A 229 3.50 2.19 7.16
N GLN A 230 4.40 2.70 8.00
CA GLN A 230 4.19 3.96 8.71
C GLN A 230 4.52 5.22 7.88
N VAL A 231 5.06 5.07 6.66
CA VAL A 231 5.50 6.20 5.84
C VAL A 231 4.36 6.67 4.93
N PRO A 232 3.83 7.88 5.12
CA PRO A 232 2.85 8.44 4.20
C PRO A 232 3.40 8.53 2.77
N GLY A 233 2.59 8.10 1.80
CA GLY A 233 2.97 8.07 0.38
C GLY A 233 3.48 6.71 -0.11
N LEU A 234 3.74 5.74 0.76
CA LEU A 234 4.04 4.36 0.40
C LEU A 234 2.80 3.46 0.56
N LYS A 235 2.67 2.50 -0.33
CA LYS A 235 1.81 1.33 -0.19
C LYS A 235 2.69 0.13 0.08
N VAL A 236 2.34 -0.70 1.07
CA VAL A 236 3.14 -1.86 1.46
C VAL A 236 2.32 -3.12 1.29
N LEU A 237 2.84 -4.07 0.53
CA LEU A 237 2.19 -5.33 0.18
C LEU A 237 3.10 -6.50 0.60
N ALA A 238 2.50 -7.55 1.13
CA ALA A 238 3.22 -8.76 1.56
C ALA A 238 2.40 -10.01 1.17
N PRO A 239 2.50 -10.48 -0.08
CA PRO A 239 1.66 -11.55 -0.60
C PRO A 239 1.89 -12.87 0.13
N SER A 240 0.82 -13.64 0.31
CA SER A 240 0.77 -14.90 1.06
C SER A 240 0.63 -16.14 0.16
N THR A 241 0.20 -15.97 -1.11
CA THR A 241 -0.05 -17.05 -2.06
C THR A 241 0.40 -16.66 -3.48
N PRO A 242 0.58 -17.62 -4.41
CA PRO A 242 0.86 -17.32 -5.82
C PRO A 242 -0.22 -16.42 -6.48
N LEU A 243 -1.50 -16.62 -6.15
CA LEU A 243 -2.59 -15.78 -6.64
C LEU A 243 -2.46 -14.34 -6.15
N ASN A 244 -2.18 -14.14 -4.84
CA ASN A 244 -1.92 -12.81 -4.29
C ASN A 244 -0.71 -12.16 -4.95
N ALA A 245 0.39 -12.91 -5.12
CA ALA A 245 1.59 -12.42 -5.76
C ALA A 245 1.31 -11.90 -7.16
N LYS A 246 0.59 -12.68 -8.00
CA LYS A 246 0.21 -12.28 -9.37
C LYS A 246 -0.67 -11.03 -9.37
N GLY A 247 -1.76 -11.04 -8.62
CA GLY A 247 -2.75 -9.96 -8.66
C GLY A 247 -2.25 -8.65 -8.01
N LEU A 248 -1.61 -8.73 -6.84
CA LEU A 248 -1.08 -7.56 -6.14
C LEU A 248 0.14 -6.94 -6.86
N LEU A 249 1.04 -7.76 -7.42
CA LEU A 249 2.20 -7.23 -8.15
C LEU A 249 1.76 -6.49 -9.41
N ARG A 250 0.77 -7.03 -10.14
CA ARG A 250 0.21 -6.34 -11.30
C ARG A 250 -0.43 -5.01 -10.91
N SER A 251 -1.19 -4.99 -9.83
CA SER A 251 -1.73 -3.74 -9.29
C SER A 251 -0.62 -2.76 -8.90
N ALA A 252 0.49 -3.25 -8.33
CA ALA A 252 1.63 -2.45 -7.93
C ALA A 252 2.36 -1.81 -9.13
N ILE A 253 2.59 -2.58 -10.20
CA ILE A 253 3.26 -2.08 -11.42
C ILE A 253 2.41 -1.02 -12.12
N ARG A 254 1.09 -1.12 -12.04
CA ARG A 254 0.14 -0.18 -12.66
C ARG A 254 -0.20 1.02 -11.78
N ASP A 255 0.25 1.05 -10.53
CA ASP A 255 -0.02 2.16 -9.62
C ASP A 255 0.85 3.38 -9.95
N PRO A 256 0.30 4.60 -9.98
CA PRO A 256 1.08 5.81 -10.23
C PRO A 256 1.96 6.25 -9.05
N ASN A 257 1.90 5.57 -7.93
CA ASN A 257 2.63 5.90 -6.70
C ASN A 257 3.59 4.77 -6.30
N PRO A 258 4.56 5.04 -5.43
CA PRO A 258 5.54 4.04 -5.02
C PRO A 258 4.90 2.92 -4.18
N VAL A 259 5.26 1.69 -4.52
CA VAL A 259 4.79 0.48 -3.84
C VAL A 259 5.99 -0.32 -3.34
N ILE A 260 5.93 -0.73 -2.07
CA ILE A 260 6.84 -1.69 -1.44
C ILE A 260 6.19 -3.06 -1.53
N PHE A 261 6.87 -4.02 -2.15
CA PHE A 261 6.39 -5.37 -2.37
C PHE A 261 7.32 -6.38 -1.68
N LEU A 262 6.93 -6.81 -0.49
CA LEU A 262 7.74 -7.63 0.42
C LEU A 262 7.47 -9.11 0.19
N GLU A 263 8.44 -9.82 -0.31
CA GLU A 263 8.34 -11.24 -0.66
C GLU A 263 9.00 -12.09 0.43
N ASN A 264 8.30 -13.11 0.93
CA ASN A 264 8.94 -14.03 1.86
C ASN A 264 9.69 -15.12 1.09
N GLU A 265 10.98 -15.25 1.35
CA GLU A 265 11.85 -16.21 0.66
C GLU A 265 11.35 -17.66 0.75
N ILE A 266 10.82 -18.06 1.92
CA ILE A 266 10.31 -19.42 2.13
C ILE A 266 9.09 -19.69 1.24
N LEU A 267 8.31 -18.67 0.92
CA LEU A 267 7.14 -18.79 0.07
C LEU A 267 7.47 -18.93 -1.43
N TYR A 268 8.69 -18.64 -1.88
CA TYR A 268 9.04 -18.75 -3.31
C TYR A 268 8.77 -20.13 -3.91
N GLY A 269 8.91 -21.17 -3.10
CA GLY A 269 8.60 -22.55 -3.50
C GLY A 269 7.14 -22.99 -3.30
N LEU A 270 6.30 -22.15 -2.67
CA LEU A 270 4.90 -22.45 -2.45
C LEU A 270 4.18 -22.54 -3.81
N LYS A 271 3.52 -23.68 -4.05
CA LYS A 271 2.69 -23.90 -5.23
C LYS A 271 1.24 -23.57 -4.95
N GLY A 272 0.58 -22.98 -5.93
CA GLY A 272 -0.86 -22.71 -5.88
C GLY A 272 -1.41 -22.34 -7.24
N GLU A 273 -2.72 -22.31 -7.31
CA GLU A 273 -3.45 -21.87 -8.49
C GLU A 273 -3.29 -20.37 -8.68
N VAL A 274 -3.32 -19.94 -9.94
CA VAL A 274 -3.33 -18.51 -10.32
C VAL A 274 -4.46 -18.26 -11.32
N SER A 275 -4.83 -17.01 -11.49
CA SER A 275 -5.80 -16.64 -12.52
C SER A 275 -5.19 -16.78 -13.91
N SER A 276 -5.92 -17.37 -14.83
CA SER A 276 -5.60 -17.41 -16.27
C SER A 276 -5.85 -16.06 -16.97
N ASP A 277 -6.55 -15.15 -16.32
CA ASP A 277 -6.75 -13.79 -16.84
C ASP A 277 -5.47 -12.97 -16.75
N ASN A 278 -4.94 -12.58 -17.91
CA ASN A 278 -3.74 -11.75 -18.04
C ASN A 278 -3.93 -10.31 -17.55
N ASP A 279 -5.15 -9.90 -17.23
CA ASP A 279 -5.45 -8.59 -16.63
C ASP A 279 -5.93 -8.69 -15.18
N PHE A 280 -5.95 -9.90 -14.62
CA PHE A 280 -6.31 -10.12 -13.21
C PHE A 280 -5.48 -9.25 -12.26
N THR A 281 -6.16 -8.47 -11.43
CA THR A 281 -5.59 -7.61 -10.40
C THR A 281 -6.28 -7.83 -9.06
N ILE A 282 -5.58 -7.57 -7.97
CA ILE A 282 -6.16 -7.52 -6.63
C ILE A 282 -6.07 -6.05 -6.15
N PRO A 283 -7.19 -5.44 -5.75
CA PRO A 283 -7.18 -4.06 -5.25
C PRO A 283 -6.51 -3.98 -3.88
N PHE A 284 -5.79 -2.88 -3.64
CA PHE A 284 -5.16 -2.61 -2.35
C PHE A 284 -6.20 -2.28 -1.26
N GLY A 285 -5.82 -2.56 0.00
CA GLY A 285 -6.63 -2.20 1.17
C GLY A 285 -7.86 -3.07 1.38
N LYS A 286 -7.90 -4.26 0.79
CA LYS A 286 -8.94 -5.25 1.04
C LYS A 286 -8.30 -6.54 1.54
N ALA A 287 -8.67 -6.93 2.74
CA ALA A 287 -8.30 -8.24 3.30
C ALA A 287 -9.14 -9.36 2.67
N ASN A 288 -8.60 -10.57 2.71
CA ASN A 288 -9.28 -11.78 2.25
C ASN A 288 -9.58 -12.69 3.44
N ILE A 289 -10.80 -13.25 3.52
CA ILE A 289 -11.11 -14.32 4.46
C ILE A 289 -10.60 -15.62 3.86
N ALA A 290 -9.40 -16.02 4.29
CA ALA A 290 -8.74 -17.24 3.82
C ALA A 290 -9.41 -18.51 4.40
N LYS A 291 -10.02 -18.40 5.58
CA LYS A 291 -10.80 -19.45 6.22
C LYS A 291 -11.90 -18.82 7.07
N GLU A 292 -13.15 -19.25 6.87
CA GLU A 292 -14.26 -18.87 7.73
C GLU A 292 -14.18 -19.60 9.09
N GLY A 293 -14.68 -18.97 10.16
CA GLY A 293 -14.76 -19.52 11.51
C GLY A 293 -15.64 -18.68 12.40
N SER A 294 -16.06 -19.21 13.56
CA SER A 294 -17.04 -18.58 14.45
C SER A 294 -16.54 -18.34 15.88
N ASP A 295 -15.46 -19.03 16.30
CA ASP A 295 -15.07 -19.02 17.72
C ASP A 295 -13.96 -18.01 18.01
N THR A 296 -13.04 -17.82 17.05
CA THR A 296 -11.96 -16.83 17.16
C THR A 296 -11.46 -16.43 15.78
N THR A 297 -10.79 -15.27 15.69
CA THR A 297 -10.25 -14.73 14.46
C THR A 297 -8.74 -14.54 14.58
N ILE A 298 -7.98 -15.00 13.57
CA ILE A 298 -6.57 -14.72 13.39
C ILE A 298 -6.43 -13.75 12.22
N VAL A 299 -5.83 -12.57 12.45
CA VAL A 299 -5.48 -11.62 11.40
C VAL A 299 -3.98 -11.74 11.12
N THR A 300 -3.61 -11.93 9.86
CA THR A 300 -2.23 -12.28 9.49
C THR A 300 -1.87 -11.81 8.08
N TYR A 301 -0.62 -12.04 7.66
CA TYR A 301 -0.14 -11.75 6.30
C TYR A 301 1.12 -12.57 5.98
N SER A 302 1.48 -12.63 4.70
CA SER A 302 2.70 -13.28 4.21
C SER A 302 2.79 -14.74 4.67
N ILE A 303 3.97 -15.21 5.08
CA ILE A 303 4.19 -16.60 5.52
C ILE A 303 3.33 -17.01 6.72
N MET A 304 2.92 -16.02 7.53
CA MET A 304 2.10 -16.32 8.71
C MET A 304 0.68 -16.78 8.34
N LEU A 305 0.21 -16.53 7.11
CA LEU A 305 -1.03 -17.14 6.63
C LEU A 305 -0.95 -18.67 6.67
N GLN A 306 0.12 -19.26 6.14
CA GLN A 306 0.29 -20.72 6.11
C GLN A 306 0.31 -21.30 7.54
N LYS A 307 1.02 -20.63 8.45
CA LYS A 307 1.10 -21.02 9.86
C LYS A 307 -0.26 -20.91 10.58
N SER A 308 -1.01 -19.87 10.27
CA SER A 308 -2.35 -19.66 10.84
C SER A 308 -3.35 -20.70 10.35
N LEU A 309 -3.30 -21.09 9.07
CA LEU A 309 -4.14 -22.15 8.52
C LEU A 309 -3.80 -23.53 9.13
N GLU A 310 -2.50 -23.82 9.33
CA GLU A 310 -2.05 -25.02 10.05
C GLU A 310 -2.57 -25.03 11.48
N ALA A 311 -2.42 -23.92 12.21
CA ALA A 311 -2.90 -23.78 13.58
C ALA A 311 -4.42 -23.92 13.67
N ALA A 312 -5.17 -23.30 12.75
CA ALA A 312 -6.63 -23.43 12.68
C ALA A 312 -7.09 -24.89 12.48
N LYS A 313 -6.34 -25.64 11.67
CA LYS A 313 -6.60 -27.08 11.47
C LYS A 313 -6.35 -27.90 12.75
N ILE A 314 -5.29 -27.60 13.49
CA ILE A 314 -5.00 -28.26 14.78
C ILE A 314 -6.08 -27.91 15.80
N LEU A 315 -6.45 -26.63 15.92
CA LEU A 315 -7.50 -26.18 16.86
C LEU A 315 -8.85 -26.83 16.56
N LYS A 316 -9.22 -27.01 15.30
CA LYS A 316 -10.42 -27.74 14.92
C LYS A 316 -10.36 -29.21 15.32
N ASN A 317 -9.23 -29.87 15.07
CA ASN A 317 -9.10 -31.31 15.28
C ASN A 317 -8.99 -31.69 16.77
N GLU A 318 -8.30 -30.90 17.57
CA GLU A 318 -7.97 -31.23 18.95
C GLU A 318 -8.94 -30.58 19.96
N PHE A 319 -9.52 -29.43 19.62
CA PHE A 319 -10.32 -28.62 20.55
C PHE A 319 -11.73 -28.31 20.04
N ASP A 320 -12.08 -28.75 18.82
CA ASP A 320 -13.35 -28.46 18.12
C ASP A 320 -13.65 -26.95 17.99
N LEU A 321 -12.58 -26.11 17.82
CA LEU A 321 -12.69 -24.67 17.63
C LEU A 321 -12.67 -24.29 16.15
N GLU A 322 -13.65 -23.51 15.73
CA GLU A 322 -13.73 -22.94 14.37
C GLU A 322 -13.04 -21.57 14.33
N VAL A 323 -11.85 -21.55 13.73
CA VAL A 323 -11.01 -20.35 13.63
C VAL A 323 -11.23 -19.69 12.28
N GLU A 324 -11.60 -18.41 12.29
CA GLU A 324 -11.51 -17.54 11.11
C GLU A 324 -10.06 -17.09 10.88
N VAL A 325 -9.61 -17.08 9.63
CA VAL A 325 -8.27 -16.57 9.26
C VAL A 325 -8.44 -15.49 8.20
N ILE A 326 -8.00 -14.28 8.52
CA ILE A 326 -8.02 -13.12 7.66
C ILE A 326 -6.60 -12.81 7.19
N ASP A 327 -6.41 -12.79 5.87
CA ASP A 327 -5.15 -12.43 5.18
C ASP A 327 -5.23 -10.96 4.74
N LEU A 328 -4.28 -10.11 5.22
CA LEU A 328 -4.25 -8.66 4.99
C LEU A 328 -3.70 -8.29 3.62
#